data_b82f4ba1cebbf29988d565bf2d640437
#
_entry.id   b82f4ba1cebbf29988d565bf2d640437
#
_cell.length_a   1.000
_cell.length_b   1.000
_cell.length_c   1.000
_cell.angle_alpha   90.00
_cell.angle_beta   90.00
_cell.angle_gamma   90.00
#
_symmetry.space_group_name_H-M   'P 1'
#
loop_
_entity.id
_entity.type
_entity.pdbx_description
1 polymer ?
#
loop_
_entity_poly.entity_id
_entity_poly.type
_entity_poly.pdbx_seq_one_letter_code
_entity_poly.pdbx_strand_id
1 'polypeptide(L)'
;MKKIIKKMFTVLIIIALVIGIALGVYILTGLDNSLTLREYSFKTDKVTNPIKIAFVSDHHGSEFGENNSELMDMINASDPDVVLLGGDMFDEPEFVDIEKDLISQLTEKYDVYGVLGNHAYKMDEYTADDLRKIYAELGVTLLTEDCKVLMLNGEKINICGMDVYPENEGFDGRIDKTLADTDKDAYTVMLYHRPDKWEEFKGKGIDLMLSGHTHGGQWIVPGVFNGILAPNQGFFPKYAGGLYEFDDGMNLIVSRGLATKNTIVPRVYNPPELVVIKIESDR
;
A
#
# COMPACT_ATOMS: atom_id res chain seq x y z
N MET A 1 -48.95 -2.86 32.88
CA MET A 1 -48.16 -1.95 32.04
C MET A 1 -46.77 -1.66 32.61
N LYS A 2 -46.59 -1.05 33.80
CA LYS A 2 -45.25 -0.73 34.38
C LYS A 2 -44.30 -1.94 34.52
N LYS A 3 -44.80 -3.12 34.90
CA LYS A 3 -44.01 -4.36 35.07
C LYS A 3 -43.48 -4.91 33.77
N ILE A 4 -44.24 -4.80 32.69
CA ILE A 4 -43.85 -5.22 31.33
C ILE A 4 -42.75 -4.26 30.78
N ILE A 5 -42.94 -2.96 30.94
CA ILE A 5 -41.95 -1.95 30.51
C ILE A 5 -40.61 -2.17 31.24
N LYS A 6 -40.63 -2.40 32.54
CA LYS A 6 -39.43 -2.71 33.34
C LYS A 6 -38.71 -3.98 32.83
N LYS A 7 -39.48 -5.03 32.50
CA LYS A 7 -38.94 -6.28 31.98
C LYS A 7 -38.31 -6.09 30.58
N MET A 8 -38.97 -5.34 29.71
CA MET A 8 -38.41 -4.96 28.39
C MET A 8 -37.11 -4.15 28.52
N PHE A 9 -37.09 -3.17 29.43
CA PHE A 9 -35.89 -2.36 29.66
C PHE A 9 -34.73 -3.21 30.22
N THR A 10 -34.97 -4.14 31.12
CA THR A 10 -33.97 -5.09 31.60
C THR A 10 -33.42 -5.98 30.48
N VAL A 11 -34.28 -6.49 29.62
CA VAL A 11 -33.86 -7.28 28.45
C VAL A 11 -32.98 -6.46 27.48
N LEU A 12 -33.34 -5.21 27.19
CA LEU A 12 -32.54 -4.33 26.36
C LEU A 12 -31.15 -4.04 26.94
N ILE A 13 -31.07 -3.83 28.27
CA ILE A 13 -29.78 -3.68 28.97
C ILE A 13 -28.91 -4.94 28.84
N ILE A 14 -29.51 -6.12 29.05
CA ILE A 14 -28.77 -7.39 28.92
C ILE A 14 -28.27 -7.57 27.49
N ILE A 15 -29.10 -7.31 26.49
CA ILE A 15 -28.69 -7.36 25.05
C ILE A 15 -27.53 -6.40 24.80
N ALA A 16 -27.65 -5.15 25.27
CA ALA A 16 -26.58 -4.15 25.10
C ALA A 16 -25.26 -4.59 25.76
N LEU A 17 -25.34 -5.17 26.97
CA LEU A 17 -24.16 -5.74 27.65
C LEU A 17 -23.53 -6.90 26.88
N VAL A 18 -24.35 -7.83 26.38
CA VAL A 18 -23.86 -8.95 25.56
C VAL A 18 -23.19 -8.48 24.30
N ILE A 19 -23.79 -7.51 23.59
CA ILE A 19 -23.20 -6.91 22.40
C ILE A 19 -21.89 -6.20 22.75
N GLY A 20 -21.85 -5.43 23.85
CA GLY A 20 -20.65 -4.74 24.31
C GLY A 20 -19.50 -5.71 24.64
N ILE A 21 -19.80 -6.82 25.31
CA ILE A 21 -18.81 -7.87 25.61
C ILE A 21 -18.33 -8.54 24.31
N ALA A 22 -19.25 -8.89 23.40
CA ALA A 22 -18.90 -9.52 22.14
C ALA A 22 -18.00 -8.60 21.28
N LEU A 23 -18.32 -7.30 21.23
CA LEU A 23 -17.49 -6.31 20.53
C LEU A 23 -16.12 -6.15 21.20
N GLY A 24 -16.07 -6.11 22.53
CA GLY A 24 -14.82 -6.05 23.29
C GLY A 24 -13.93 -7.26 23.01
N VAL A 25 -14.49 -8.46 23.03
CA VAL A 25 -13.76 -9.69 22.68
C VAL A 25 -13.28 -9.63 21.22
N TYR A 26 -14.14 -9.22 20.30
CA TYR A 26 -13.80 -9.07 18.88
C TYR A 26 -12.61 -8.12 18.67
N ILE A 27 -12.64 -6.94 19.30
CA ILE A 27 -11.54 -5.98 19.21
C ILE A 27 -10.26 -6.61 19.78
N LEU A 28 -10.29 -7.14 21.00
CA LEU A 28 -9.12 -7.69 21.68
C LEU A 28 -8.48 -8.86 20.90
N THR A 29 -9.30 -9.70 20.27
CA THR A 29 -8.78 -10.81 19.46
C THR A 29 -8.26 -10.39 18.09
N GLY A 30 -8.67 -9.21 17.62
CA GLY A 30 -8.22 -8.66 16.35
C GLY A 30 -7.03 -7.70 16.44
N LEU A 31 -6.57 -7.34 17.65
CA LEU A 31 -5.41 -6.49 17.89
C LEU A 31 -4.11 -7.28 17.68
N ASP A 32 -3.78 -7.51 16.42
CA ASP A 32 -2.52 -8.15 16.01
C ASP A 32 -1.78 -7.21 15.05
N ASN A 33 -0.62 -6.74 15.47
CA ASN A 33 0.27 -5.90 14.69
C ASN A 33 1.53 -6.65 14.22
N SER A 34 1.50 -7.98 14.26
CA SER A 34 2.57 -8.81 13.70
C SER A 34 2.71 -8.54 12.21
N LEU A 35 3.93 -8.35 11.75
CA LEU A 35 4.21 -8.19 10.32
C LEU A 35 3.78 -9.45 9.56
N THR A 36 3.04 -9.29 8.48
CA THR A 36 2.58 -10.39 7.64
C THR A 36 3.11 -10.28 6.22
N LEU A 37 3.36 -11.43 5.58
CA LEU A 37 3.68 -11.49 4.17
C LEU A 37 2.40 -11.76 3.36
N ARG A 38 2.17 -10.95 2.30
CA ARG A 38 1.12 -11.18 1.30
C ARG A 38 1.75 -11.39 -0.05
N GLU A 39 1.46 -12.54 -0.65
CA GLU A 39 2.00 -12.89 -1.96
C GLU A 39 0.88 -12.90 -3.00
N TYR A 40 1.18 -12.31 -4.16
CA TYR A 40 0.32 -12.34 -5.35
C TYR A 40 1.13 -12.85 -6.54
N SER A 41 0.49 -13.65 -7.39
CA SER A 41 1.12 -14.17 -8.61
C SER A 41 0.26 -13.85 -9.82
N PHE A 42 0.90 -13.30 -10.86
CA PHE A 42 0.27 -12.97 -12.13
C PHE A 42 0.94 -13.75 -13.26
N LYS A 43 0.12 -14.32 -14.12
CA LYS A 43 0.59 -15.01 -15.34
C LYS A 43 0.41 -14.11 -16.54
N THR A 44 1.42 -14.09 -17.41
CA THR A 44 1.43 -13.26 -18.61
C THR A 44 2.30 -13.88 -19.69
N ASP A 45 2.01 -13.58 -20.95
CA ASP A 45 2.86 -13.93 -22.08
C ASP A 45 4.00 -12.91 -22.33
N LYS A 46 4.03 -11.80 -21.57
CA LYS A 46 5.02 -10.73 -21.69
C LYS A 46 6.38 -11.05 -21.04
N VAL A 47 6.46 -12.10 -20.22
CA VAL A 47 7.69 -12.55 -19.59
C VAL A 47 7.91 -14.05 -19.79
N THR A 48 9.16 -14.48 -19.83
CA THR A 48 9.55 -15.90 -19.88
C THR A 48 10.12 -16.34 -18.54
N ASN A 49 10.94 -15.51 -17.93
CA ASN A 49 11.52 -15.76 -16.63
C ASN A 49 10.71 -15.04 -15.54
N PRO A 50 10.56 -15.63 -14.36
CA PRO A 50 9.81 -15.00 -13.28
C PRO A 50 10.52 -13.73 -12.78
N ILE A 51 9.72 -12.73 -12.43
CA ILE A 51 10.15 -11.49 -11.79
C ILE A 51 9.47 -11.39 -10.44
N LYS A 52 10.21 -11.06 -9.38
CA LYS A 52 9.69 -10.81 -8.04
C LYS A 52 9.87 -9.36 -7.64
N ILE A 53 8.83 -8.77 -7.13
CA ILE A 53 8.77 -7.38 -6.65
C ILE A 53 8.40 -7.39 -5.17
N ALA A 54 9.19 -6.75 -4.31
CA ALA A 54 8.76 -6.40 -2.97
C ALA A 54 8.15 -5.00 -2.99
N PHE A 55 6.94 -4.87 -2.48
CA PHE A 55 6.20 -3.62 -2.42
C PHE A 55 6.00 -3.19 -0.97
N VAL A 56 6.63 -2.08 -0.60
CA VAL A 56 6.64 -1.47 0.74
C VAL A 56 5.87 -0.17 0.66
N SER A 57 4.84 0.02 1.49
CA SER A 57 4.00 1.21 1.47
C SER A 57 3.53 1.59 2.87
N ASP A 58 3.27 2.89 3.08
CA ASP A 58 2.66 3.42 4.31
C ASP A 58 3.40 2.93 5.58
N HIS A 59 4.70 3.16 5.64
CA HIS A 59 5.53 2.74 6.78
C HIS A 59 5.37 3.67 7.99
N HIS A 60 5.29 4.99 7.75
CA HIS A 60 4.96 6.02 8.76
C HIS A 60 5.80 5.90 10.05
N GLY A 61 7.09 5.70 9.95
CA GLY A 61 7.99 5.58 11.08
C GLY A 61 7.76 4.36 11.96
N SER A 62 7.10 3.33 11.44
CA SER A 62 6.95 2.06 12.16
C SER A 62 8.29 1.33 12.25
N GLU A 63 8.43 0.46 13.23
CA GLU A 63 9.62 -0.38 13.38
C GLU A 63 9.19 -1.83 13.61
N PHE A 64 9.77 -2.72 12.83
CA PHE A 64 9.56 -4.17 12.92
C PHE A 64 10.88 -4.84 13.31
N GLY A 65 11.01 -5.16 14.60
CA GLY A 65 12.27 -5.53 15.21
C GLY A 65 13.21 -4.34 15.41
N GLU A 66 14.39 -4.57 15.95
CA GLU A 66 15.40 -3.52 16.11
C GLU A 66 15.91 -3.07 14.73
N ASN A 67 15.84 -1.77 14.44
CA ASN A 67 16.24 -1.18 13.15
C ASN A 67 15.53 -1.85 11.94
N ASN A 68 14.26 -2.18 12.07
CA ASN A 68 13.47 -2.87 11.04
C ASN A 68 13.98 -4.25 10.62
N SER A 69 14.73 -4.94 11.50
CA SER A 69 15.34 -6.25 11.17
C SER A 69 14.33 -7.29 10.72
N GLU A 70 13.13 -7.35 11.33
CA GLU A 70 12.09 -8.32 10.92
C GLU A 70 11.56 -8.02 9.51
N LEU A 71 11.36 -6.74 9.17
CA LEU A 71 10.93 -6.33 7.82
C LEU A 71 12.02 -6.64 6.80
N MET A 72 13.28 -6.31 7.10
CA MET A 72 14.41 -6.60 6.22
C MET A 72 14.63 -8.10 6.03
N ASP A 73 14.49 -8.91 7.07
CA ASP A 73 14.58 -10.35 6.99
C ASP A 73 13.48 -10.94 6.10
N MET A 74 12.26 -10.42 6.20
CA MET A 74 11.13 -10.85 5.36
C MET A 74 11.34 -10.45 3.89
N ILE A 75 11.83 -9.23 3.61
CA ILE A 75 12.19 -8.79 2.26
C ILE A 75 13.31 -9.66 1.69
N ASN A 76 14.39 -9.87 2.46
CA ASN A 76 15.51 -10.71 2.04
C ASN A 76 15.10 -12.17 1.77
N ALA A 77 14.23 -12.72 2.62
CA ALA A 77 13.72 -14.10 2.44
C ALA A 77 12.83 -14.25 1.20
N SER A 78 12.16 -13.17 0.77
CA SER A 78 11.37 -13.18 -0.46
C SER A 78 12.23 -13.13 -1.72
N ASP A 79 13.49 -12.71 -1.61
CA ASP A 79 14.48 -12.62 -2.69
C ASP A 79 13.93 -11.84 -3.91
N PRO A 80 13.60 -10.54 -3.74
CA PRO A 80 13.02 -9.73 -4.81
C PRO A 80 14.09 -9.25 -5.80
N ASP A 81 13.71 -9.09 -7.06
CA ASP A 81 14.54 -8.51 -8.11
C ASP A 81 14.57 -6.97 -8.05
N VAL A 82 13.56 -6.37 -7.41
CA VAL A 82 13.41 -4.92 -7.23
C VAL A 82 12.51 -4.63 -6.03
N VAL A 83 12.75 -3.49 -5.37
CA VAL A 83 11.90 -2.99 -4.29
C VAL A 83 11.17 -1.73 -4.77
N LEU A 84 9.85 -1.69 -4.56
CA LEU A 84 9.01 -0.57 -4.90
C LEU A 84 8.42 0.08 -3.64
N LEU A 85 8.57 1.40 -3.51
CA LEU A 85 8.01 2.18 -2.40
C LEU A 85 6.71 2.84 -2.84
N GLY A 86 5.61 2.48 -2.18
CA GLY A 86 4.25 2.87 -2.55
C GLY A 86 3.80 4.25 -2.05
N GLY A 87 4.68 4.99 -1.39
CA GLY A 87 4.38 6.28 -0.77
C GLY A 87 4.12 6.21 0.72
N ASP A 88 3.97 7.38 1.33
CA ASP A 88 3.76 7.57 2.76
C ASP A 88 4.78 6.80 3.63
N MET A 89 6.05 6.85 3.22
CA MET A 89 7.17 6.41 4.06
C MET A 89 7.40 7.46 5.15
N PHE A 90 7.67 8.71 4.76
CA PHE A 90 7.84 9.84 5.66
C PHE A 90 6.49 10.46 6.03
N ASP A 91 6.25 10.66 7.31
CA ASP A 91 5.00 11.22 7.85
C ASP A 91 5.26 12.36 8.85
N GLU A 92 6.03 12.09 9.89
CA GLU A 92 6.35 13.03 10.95
C GLU A 92 7.87 13.29 11.03
N PRO A 93 8.31 14.53 11.35
CA PRO A 93 9.74 14.86 11.42
C PRO A 93 10.53 13.96 12.38
N GLU A 94 9.92 13.52 13.47
CA GLU A 94 10.54 12.67 14.49
C GLU A 94 10.91 11.26 14.00
N PHE A 95 10.30 10.79 12.89
CA PHE A 95 10.54 9.46 12.32
C PHE A 95 11.46 9.48 11.09
N VAL A 96 11.93 10.65 10.67
CA VAL A 96 12.76 10.79 9.46
C VAL A 96 14.02 9.93 9.51
N ASP A 97 14.67 9.81 10.67
CA ASP A 97 15.88 9.01 10.79
C ASP A 97 15.58 7.50 10.68
N ILE A 98 14.44 7.03 11.22
CA ILE A 98 13.98 5.63 11.07
C ILE A 98 13.78 5.29 9.60
N GLU A 99 13.14 6.19 8.85
CA GLU A 99 12.89 6.01 7.42
C GLU A 99 14.19 6.03 6.61
N LYS A 100 15.10 6.94 6.92
CA LYS A 100 16.42 6.98 6.27
C LYS A 100 17.22 5.69 6.50
N ASP A 101 17.19 5.16 7.72
CA ASP A 101 17.88 3.92 8.05
C ASP A 101 17.29 2.73 7.30
N LEU A 102 15.96 2.60 7.24
CA LEU A 102 15.30 1.56 6.47
C LEU A 102 15.62 1.67 4.97
N ILE A 103 15.46 2.86 4.39
CA ILE A 103 15.70 3.09 2.96
C ILE A 103 17.18 2.83 2.62
N SER A 104 18.12 3.23 3.48
CA SER A 104 19.54 2.93 3.29
C SER A 104 19.81 1.44 3.25
N GLN A 105 19.23 0.66 4.17
CA GLN A 105 19.36 -0.79 4.17
C GLN A 105 18.78 -1.43 2.90
N LEU A 106 17.68 -0.89 2.36
CA LEU A 106 17.08 -1.37 1.11
C LEU A 106 17.99 -1.08 -0.07
N THR A 107 18.50 0.16 -0.20
CA THR A 107 19.33 0.58 -1.34
C THR A 107 20.72 0.01 -1.33
N GLU A 108 21.23 -0.46 -0.18
CA GLU A 108 22.48 -1.24 -0.11
C GLU A 108 22.39 -2.60 -0.84
N LYS A 109 21.17 -3.13 -1.02
CA LYS A 109 20.99 -4.49 -1.55
C LYS A 109 20.18 -4.56 -2.84
N TYR A 110 19.28 -3.61 -3.06
CA TYR A 110 18.29 -3.66 -4.12
C TYR A 110 18.26 -2.37 -4.91
N ASP A 111 17.87 -2.44 -6.16
CA ASP A 111 17.39 -1.27 -6.89
C ASP A 111 16.03 -0.88 -6.30
N VAL A 112 15.90 0.39 -5.89
CA VAL A 112 14.71 0.90 -5.22
C VAL A 112 14.09 2.03 -6.03
N TYR A 113 12.82 1.84 -6.39
CA TYR A 113 12.00 2.84 -7.05
C TYR A 113 10.79 3.18 -6.17
N GLY A 114 10.25 4.38 -6.31
CA GLY A 114 9.10 4.73 -5.50
C GLY A 114 8.36 5.97 -5.97
N VAL A 115 7.25 6.24 -5.31
CA VAL A 115 6.47 7.48 -5.44
C VAL A 115 6.32 8.13 -4.07
N LEU A 116 6.05 9.44 -4.06
CA LEU A 116 5.63 10.11 -2.84
C LEU A 116 4.15 9.82 -2.56
N GLY A 117 3.81 9.70 -1.27
CA GLY A 117 2.43 9.69 -0.81
C GLY A 117 1.93 11.10 -0.50
N ASN A 118 0.71 11.19 0.03
CA ASN A 118 0.12 12.48 0.36
C ASN A 118 0.70 13.12 1.63
N HIS A 119 1.30 12.33 2.54
CA HIS A 119 1.93 12.85 3.75
C HIS A 119 3.17 13.69 3.44
N ALA A 120 3.92 13.37 2.39
CA ALA A 120 5.05 14.17 1.93
C ALA A 120 4.72 15.66 1.65
N TYR A 121 3.45 15.99 1.44
CA TYR A 121 2.97 17.35 1.20
C TYR A 121 2.34 18.01 2.43
N LYS A 122 2.36 17.33 3.58
CA LYS A 122 1.71 17.79 4.82
C LYS A 122 2.67 17.90 5.99
N MET A 123 3.93 17.48 5.82
CA MET A 123 4.93 17.60 6.87
C MET A 123 5.26 19.07 7.16
N ASP A 124 5.35 19.43 8.43
CA ASP A 124 5.57 20.81 8.85
C ASP A 124 7.02 21.28 8.62
N GLU A 125 8.03 20.41 8.78
CA GLU A 125 9.45 20.74 8.73
C GLU A 125 10.13 20.40 7.40
N TYR A 126 9.53 19.54 6.59
CA TYR A 126 10.08 19.07 5.32
C TYR A 126 9.09 19.31 4.19
N THR A 127 9.55 19.97 3.14
CA THR A 127 8.78 20.06 1.90
C THR A 127 8.91 18.76 1.09
N ALA A 128 7.97 18.53 0.17
CA ALA A 128 8.09 17.40 -0.76
C ALA A 128 9.42 17.44 -1.55
N ASP A 129 9.96 18.62 -1.84
CA ASP A 129 11.25 18.78 -2.52
C ASP A 129 12.45 18.41 -1.61
N ASP A 130 12.34 18.62 -0.32
CA ASP A 130 13.37 18.18 0.63
C ASP A 130 13.34 16.66 0.75
N LEU A 131 12.16 16.05 0.80
CA LEU A 131 12.04 14.59 0.79
C LEU A 131 12.58 13.98 -0.52
N ARG A 132 12.31 14.59 -1.68
CA ARG A 132 12.91 14.14 -2.96
C ARG A 132 14.43 14.15 -2.94
N LYS A 133 15.06 15.16 -2.32
CA LYS A 133 16.51 15.20 -2.15
C LYS A 133 16.99 14.06 -1.23
N ILE A 134 16.32 13.84 -0.09
CA ILE A 134 16.63 12.75 0.82
C ILE A 134 16.57 11.41 0.11
N TYR A 135 15.51 11.12 -0.64
CA TYR A 135 15.39 9.89 -1.43
C TYR A 135 16.53 9.74 -2.45
N ALA A 136 16.88 10.83 -3.15
CA ALA A 136 17.97 10.81 -4.12
C ALA A 136 19.34 10.58 -3.46
N GLU A 137 19.61 11.19 -2.30
CA GLU A 137 20.82 10.99 -1.50
C GLU A 137 20.94 9.54 -0.98
N LEU A 138 19.80 8.90 -0.70
CA LEU A 138 19.73 7.50 -0.27
C LEU A 138 19.74 6.51 -1.45
N GLY A 139 19.81 6.98 -2.69
CA GLY A 139 19.89 6.12 -3.88
C GLY A 139 18.56 5.61 -4.43
N VAL A 140 17.44 6.13 -3.97
CA VAL A 140 16.10 5.79 -4.49
C VAL A 140 15.80 6.59 -5.76
N THR A 141 15.29 5.91 -6.78
CA THR A 141 14.74 6.57 -7.96
C THR A 141 13.25 6.87 -7.74
N LEU A 142 12.91 8.13 -7.43
CA LEU A 142 11.51 8.56 -7.35
C LEU A 142 10.94 8.79 -8.74
N LEU A 143 9.75 8.24 -8.96
CA LEU A 143 8.98 8.38 -10.19
C LEU A 143 7.90 9.46 -9.99
N THR A 144 8.00 10.54 -10.76
CA THR A 144 7.14 11.73 -10.62
C THR A 144 6.45 12.10 -11.94
N GLU A 145 5.78 11.21 -12.59
CA GLU A 145 5.23 11.27 -13.96
C GLU A 145 6.24 10.78 -15.00
N ASP A 146 6.90 9.69 -14.70
CA ASP A 146 7.82 9.03 -15.63
C ASP A 146 7.78 7.50 -15.48
N CYS A 147 8.39 6.82 -16.44
CA CYS A 147 8.60 5.38 -16.46
C CYS A 147 10.08 5.06 -16.61
N LYS A 148 10.47 3.92 -16.03
CA LYS A 148 11.77 3.30 -16.30
C LYS A 148 11.54 1.91 -16.89
N VAL A 149 12.18 1.63 -18.01
CA VAL A 149 12.24 0.29 -18.58
C VAL A 149 13.41 -0.42 -17.93
N LEU A 150 13.14 -1.42 -17.09
CA LEU A 150 14.14 -2.18 -16.38
C LEU A 150 14.39 -3.53 -17.06
N MET A 151 15.59 -4.05 -16.85
CA MET A 151 15.94 -5.43 -17.22
C MET A 151 16.09 -6.24 -15.94
N LEU A 152 15.09 -7.06 -15.61
CA LEU A 152 15.09 -7.94 -14.44
C LEU A 152 15.03 -9.39 -14.92
N ASN A 153 15.97 -10.23 -14.49
CA ASN A 153 16.10 -11.63 -14.90
C ASN A 153 16.10 -11.86 -16.42
N GLY A 154 16.59 -10.86 -17.19
CA GLY A 154 16.61 -10.90 -18.65
C GLY A 154 15.29 -10.48 -19.31
N GLU A 155 14.29 -10.11 -18.54
CA GLU A 155 12.99 -9.64 -19.01
C GLU A 155 12.88 -8.12 -18.91
N LYS A 156 12.19 -7.51 -19.86
CA LYS A 156 11.84 -6.10 -19.78
C LYS A 156 10.57 -5.89 -18.95
N ILE A 157 10.61 -4.91 -18.07
CA ILE A 157 9.45 -4.47 -17.30
C ILE A 157 9.42 -2.95 -17.24
N ASN A 158 8.24 -2.36 -17.43
CA ASN A 158 8.03 -0.94 -17.21
C ASN A 158 7.65 -0.72 -15.75
N ILE A 159 8.42 0.08 -15.02
CA ILE A 159 8.06 0.59 -13.70
C ILE A 159 7.76 2.08 -13.85
N CYS A 160 6.49 2.41 -13.74
CA CYS A 160 5.97 3.76 -13.91
C CYS A 160 5.48 4.31 -12.58
N GLY A 161 5.53 5.61 -12.41
CA GLY A 161 5.02 6.25 -11.21
C GLY A 161 4.51 7.65 -11.46
N MET A 162 3.46 8.00 -10.75
CA MET A 162 2.85 9.33 -10.79
C MET A 162 2.62 9.84 -9.38
N ASP A 163 2.95 11.10 -9.17
CA ASP A 163 2.74 11.77 -7.89
C ASP A 163 1.26 12.07 -7.64
N VAL A 164 0.86 12.10 -6.36
CA VAL A 164 -0.52 12.37 -5.95
C VAL A 164 -0.95 13.83 -6.17
N TYR A 165 0.01 14.75 -6.29
CA TYR A 165 -0.25 16.16 -6.51
C TYR A 165 0.33 16.63 -7.85
N PRO A 166 -0.33 17.61 -8.51
CA PRO A 166 -1.64 18.20 -8.21
C PRO A 166 -2.79 17.18 -8.42
N GLU A 167 -3.78 17.20 -7.53
CA GLU A 167 -4.81 16.14 -7.47
C GLU A 167 -5.74 16.08 -8.69
N ASN A 168 -6.10 17.19 -9.31
CA ASN A 168 -7.19 17.23 -10.27
C ASN A 168 -6.87 17.99 -11.57
N GLU A 169 -5.65 18.47 -11.73
CA GLU A 169 -5.27 19.21 -12.93
C GLU A 169 -4.63 18.28 -13.97
N GLY A 170 -5.29 18.18 -15.13
CA GLY A 170 -4.73 17.48 -16.28
C GLY A 170 -4.41 16.01 -16.04
N PHE A 171 -5.18 15.30 -15.23
CA PHE A 171 -4.90 13.92 -14.80
C PHE A 171 -4.63 12.99 -15.99
N ASP A 172 -5.48 13.01 -17.02
CA ASP A 172 -5.28 12.24 -18.25
C ASP A 172 -3.96 12.57 -18.95
N GLY A 173 -3.63 13.86 -19.08
CA GLY A 173 -2.38 14.29 -19.69
C GLY A 173 -1.15 13.88 -18.88
N ARG A 174 -1.25 13.81 -17.57
CA ARG A 174 -0.20 13.31 -16.67
C ARG A 174 0.02 11.82 -16.84
N ILE A 175 -1.07 11.03 -16.93
CA ILE A 175 -0.96 9.59 -17.21
C ILE A 175 -0.33 9.34 -18.57
N ASP A 176 -0.80 10.03 -19.61
CA ASP A 176 -0.26 9.86 -20.97
C ASP A 176 1.22 10.25 -21.04
N LYS A 177 1.63 11.31 -20.34
CA LYS A 177 3.04 11.70 -20.20
C LYS A 177 3.84 10.61 -19.47
N THR A 178 3.33 10.10 -18.35
CA THR A 178 3.96 9.04 -17.56
C THR A 178 4.22 7.80 -18.40
N LEU A 179 3.28 7.43 -19.27
CA LEU A 179 3.36 6.22 -20.09
C LEU A 179 4.03 6.43 -21.46
N ALA A 180 4.48 7.65 -21.78
CA ALA A 180 5.00 7.97 -23.10
C ALA A 180 6.22 7.14 -23.52
N ASP A 181 7.11 6.84 -22.55
CA ASP A 181 8.37 6.14 -22.78
C ASP A 181 8.31 4.64 -22.44
N THR A 182 7.10 4.06 -22.27
CA THR A 182 6.94 2.62 -22.02
C THR A 182 7.29 1.77 -23.23
N ASP A 183 7.96 0.63 -23.01
CA ASP A 183 8.03 -0.45 -23.99
C ASP A 183 6.65 -1.14 -24.04
N LYS A 184 5.98 -1.11 -25.19
CA LYS A 184 4.60 -1.60 -25.35
C LYS A 184 4.47 -3.12 -25.25
N ASP A 185 5.56 -3.84 -25.42
CA ASP A 185 5.62 -5.30 -25.34
C ASP A 185 5.98 -5.78 -23.91
N ALA A 186 6.43 -4.87 -23.04
CA ALA A 186 6.80 -5.19 -21.67
C ALA A 186 5.60 -5.12 -20.70
N TYR A 187 5.67 -5.90 -19.62
CA TYR A 187 4.70 -5.83 -18.52
C TYR A 187 4.82 -4.48 -17.81
N THR A 188 3.70 -3.81 -17.61
CA THR A 188 3.66 -2.44 -17.07
C THR A 188 3.11 -2.41 -15.66
N VAL A 189 3.94 -2.01 -14.70
CA VAL A 189 3.59 -1.74 -13.32
C VAL A 189 3.49 -0.24 -13.10
N MET A 190 2.36 0.23 -12.58
CA MET A 190 2.10 1.63 -12.23
C MET A 190 2.07 1.80 -10.72
N LEU A 191 2.93 2.66 -10.19
CA LEU A 191 2.88 3.14 -8.82
C LEU A 191 2.02 4.41 -8.75
N TYR A 192 0.93 4.34 -8.05
CA TYR A 192 0.13 5.51 -7.69
C TYR A 192 -0.48 5.30 -6.31
N HIS A 193 -0.11 6.14 -5.37
CA HIS A 193 -0.38 5.92 -3.95
C HIS A 193 -1.87 5.75 -3.60
N ARG A 194 -2.79 6.47 -4.28
CA ARG A 194 -4.22 6.51 -3.98
C ARG A 194 -5.06 5.57 -4.84
N PRO A 195 -5.66 4.51 -4.28
CA PRO A 195 -6.44 3.53 -5.03
C PRO A 195 -7.80 4.05 -5.50
N ASP A 196 -8.34 5.10 -4.89
CA ASP A 196 -9.64 5.68 -5.26
C ASP A 196 -9.67 6.31 -6.66
N LYS A 197 -8.50 6.52 -7.28
CA LYS A 197 -8.34 7.09 -8.62
C LYS A 197 -8.11 6.05 -9.73
N TRP A 198 -8.22 4.76 -9.45
CA TRP A 198 -7.91 3.71 -10.40
C TRP A 198 -8.67 3.81 -11.74
N GLU A 199 -9.89 4.35 -11.73
CA GLU A 199 -10.72 4.51 -12.92
C GLU A 199 -10.07 5.41 -13.98
N GLU A 200 -9.25 6.37 -13.56
CA GLU A 200 -8.51 7.27 -14.47
C GLU A 200 -7.41 6.53 -15.26
N PHE A 201 -6.93 5.41 -14.73
CA PHE A 201 -5.89 4.58 -15.35
C PHE A 201 -6.46 3.48 -16.26
N LYS A 202 -7.79 3.31 -16.26
CA LYS A 202 -8.46 2.27 -17.03
C LYS A 202 -8.20 2.42 -18.53
N GLY A 203 -7.85 1.29 -19.18
CA GLY A 203 -7.60 1.25 -20.62
C GLY A 203 -6.31 1.93 -21.09
N LYS A 204 -5.42 2.32 -20.18
CA LYS A 204 -4.15 2.99 -20.49
C LYS A 204 -2.98 2.03 -20.79
N GLY A 205 -3.23 0.71 -20.83
CA GLY A 205 -2.20 -0.29 -21.12
C GLY A 205 -1.32 -0.65 -19.92
N ILE A 206 -1.85 -0.46 -18.71
CA ILE A 206 -1.23 -0.86 -17.44
C ILE A 206 -1.69 -2.28 -17.12
N ASP A 207 -0.76 -3.17 -16.79
CA ASP A 207 -1.07 -4.54 -16.39
C ASP A 207 -1.34 -4.65 -14.89
N LEU A 208 -0.59 -3.89 -14.08
CA LEU A 208 -0.68 -3.90 -12.62
C LEU A 208 -0.52 -2.50 -12.05
N MET A 209 -1.48 -2.06 -11.27
CA MET A 209 -1.38 -0.86 -10.45
C MET A 209 -1.13 -1.23 -8.99
N LEU A 210 -0.20 -0.56 -8.34
CA LEU A 210 0.14 -0.73 -6.93
C LEU A 210 -0.18 0.54 -6.16
N SER A 211 -0.95 0.40 -5.09
CA SER A 211 -1.41 1.51 -4.24
C SER A 211 -1.30 1.17 -2.75
N GLY A 212 -1.25 2.19 -1.92
CA GLY A 212 -1.33 2.12 -0.46
C GLY A 212 -2.49 2.95 0.09
N HIS A 213 -2.17 3.93 0.99
CA HIS A 213 -3.04 5.02 1.45
C HIS A 213 -4.21 4.63 2.38
N THR A 214 -4.78 3.47 2.23
CA THR A 214 -6.04 3.10 2.88
C THR A 214 -5.85 2.47 4.25
N HIS A 215 -4.63 2.04 4.57
CA HIS A 215 -4.30 1.28 5.78
C HIS A 215 -5.25 0.10 6.04
N GLY A 216 -5.72 -0.58 4.97
CA GLY A 216 -6.68 -1.67 5.05
C GLY A 216 -8.04 -1.28 5.61
N GLY A 217 -8.38 0.03 5.61
CA GLY A 217 -9.62 0.54 6.22
C GLY A 217 -9.68 0.36 7.74
N GLN A 218 -8.55 0.26 8.42
CA GLN A 218 -8.29 0.12 9.86
C GLN A 218 -8.89 -1.15 10.48
N TRP A 219 -10.18 -1.35 10.41
CA TRP A 219 -10.90 -2.51 10.95
C TRP A 219 -11.45 -3.35 9.82
N ILE A 220 -11.15 -4.65 9.84
CA ILE A 220 -11.72 -5.64 8.94
C ILE A 220 -12.71 -6.50 9.71
N VAL A 221 -13.87 -6.74 9.15
CA VAL A 221 -14.79 -7.77 9.62
C VAL A 221 -14.71 -8.96 8.68
N PRO A 222 -13.93 -10.01 9.02
CA PRO A 222 -13.69 -11.13 8.12
C PRO A 222 -14.97 -11.71 7.53
N GLY A 223 -15.00 -11.82 6.19
CA GLY A 223 -16.17 -12.34 5.46
C GLY A 223 -17.34 -11.35 5.32
N VAL A 224 -17.24 -10.14 5.87
CA VAL A 224 -18.31 -9.11 5.79
C VAL A 224 -17.80 -7.81 5.18
N PHE A 225 -16.75 -7.21 5.77
CA PHE A 225 -16.19 -5.94 5.30
C PHE A 225 -14.66 -6.03 5.20
N ASN A 226 -14.12 -5.58 4.08
CA ASN A 226 -12.66 -5.50 3.85
C ASN A 226 -12.04 -4.19 4.37
N GLY A 227 -12.80 -3.40 5.10
CA GLY A 227 -12.38 -2.14 5.73
C GLY A 227 -13.59 -1.36 6.20
N ILE A 228 -13.48 -0.66 7.34
CA ILE A 228 -14.58 0.16 7.86
C ILE A 228 -14.45 1.61 7.40
N LEU A 229 -13.24 2.17 7.40
CA LEU A 229 -13.02 3.58 7.06
C LEU A 229 -11.67 3.76 6.36
N ALA A 230 -11.67 4.35 5.18
CA ALA A 230 -10.45 4.75 4.49
C ALA A 230 -10.48 6.20 4.03
N PRO A 231 -9.32 6.88 3.97
CA PRO A 231 -9.22 8.22 3.41
C PRO A 231 -9.80 8.26 1.98
N ASN A 232 -10.40 9.37 1.61
CA ASN A 232 -11.00 9.63 0.29
C ASN A 232 -12.13 8.69 -0.15
N GLN A 233 -12.40 7.60 0.58
CA GLN A 233 -13.47 6.64 0.30
C GLN A 233 -14.55 6.62 1.39
N GLY A 234 -14.27 7.16 2.60
CA GLY A 234 -15.21 7.20 3.71
C GLY A 234 -15.48 5.82 4.32
N PHE A 235 -16.72 5.61 4.79
CA PHE A 235 -17.14 4.36 5.41
C PHE A 235 -17.36 3.25 4.38
N PHE A 236 -16.91 2.03 4.71
CA PHE A 236 -17.01 0.81 3.89
C PHE A 236 -16.34 1.00 2.52
N PRO A 237 -15.04 1.34 2.51
CA PRO A 237 -14.30 1.62 1.29
C PRO A 237 -14.30 0.42 0.35
N LYS A 238 -14.48 0.70 -0.93
CA LYS A 238 -14.48 -0.35 -1.96
C LYS A 238 -13.08 -0.92 -2.18
N TYR A 239 -12.06 -0.06 -2.12
CA TYR A 239 -10.65 -0.41 -2.37
C TYR A 239 -9.83 -0.22 -1.10
N ALA A 240 -10.04 -1.10 -0.10
CA ALA A 240 -9.38 -0.98 1.20
C ALA A 240 -8.08 -1.78 1.32
N GLY A 241 -7.97 -2.90 0.63
CA GLY A 241 -6.79 -3.76 0.65
C GLY A 241 -7.02 -5.06 -0.10
N GLY A 242 -5.94 -5.61 -0.67
CA GLY A 242 -5.97 -6.85 -1.46
C GLY A 242 -5.98 -6.62 -2.96
N LEU A 243 -6.31 -7.66 -3.71
CA LEU A 243 -6.32 -7.68 -5.17
C LEU A 243 -7.72 -7.36 -5.71
N TYR A 244 -7.75 -6.52 -6.74
CA TYR A 244 -8.93 -6.20 -7.55
C TYR A 244 -8.59 -6.39 -9.01
N GLU A 245 -9.41 -7.18 -9.71
CA GLU A 245 -9.27 -7.49 -11.13
C GLU A 245 -10.34 -6.74 -11.91
N PHE A 246 -9.98 -6.15 -13.04
CA PHE A 246 -10.89 -5.35 -13.87
C PHE A 246 -11.06 -5.93 -15.26
N ASP A 247 -12.21 -5.61 -15.89
CA ASP A 247 -12.62 -6.16 -17.19
C ASP A 247 -11.68 -5.76 -18.35
N ASP A 248 -10.88 -4.70 -18.19
CA ASP A 248 -9.91 -4.26 -19.19
C ASP A 248 -8.55 -4.97 -19.09
N GLY A 249 -8.41 -5.91 -18.16
CA GLY A 249 -7.21 -6.69 -17.90
C GLY A 249 -6.24 -6.07 -16.91
N MET A 250 -6.48 -4.82 -16.46
CA MET A 250 -5.69 -4.22 -15.40
C MET A 250 -5.99 -4.88 -14.05
N ASN A 251 -4.96 -5.09 -13.25
CA ASN A 251 -5.07 -5.52 -11.86
C ASN A 251 -4.67 -4.35 -10.94
N LEU A 252 -5.31 -4.26 -9.78
CA LEU A 252 -4.94 -3.32 -8.72
C LEU A 252 -4.67 -4.09 -7.43
N ILE A 253 -3.48 -3.92 -6.88
CA ILE A 253 -3.17 -4.32 -5.51
C ILE A 253 -3.20 -3.06 -4.64
N VAL A 254 -4.00 -3.11 -3.59
CA VAL A 254 -4.00 -2.10 -2.53
C VAL A 254 -3.33 -2.74 -1.31
N SER A 255 -2.14 -2.25 -0.96
CA SER A 255 -1.47 -2.67 0.27
C SER A 255 -2.22 -2.13 1.49
N ARG A 256 -2.29 -2.95 2.54
CA ARG A 256 -2.78 -2.51 3.84
C ARG A 256 -1.76 -1.65 4.59
N GLY A 257 -0.56 -1.52 4.02
CA GLY A 257 0.53 -0.73 4.55
C GLY A 257 1.14 -1.28 5.83
N LEU A 258 2.23 -0.69 6.22
CA LEU A 258 3.05 -1.08 7.36
C LEU A 258 2.79 -0.24 8.62
N ALA A 259 2.04 0.87 8.54
CA ALA A 259 1.80 1.75 9.68
C ALA A 259 1.23 1.01 10.90
N THR A 260 1.93 1.09 12.02
CA THR A 260 1.48 0.64 13.33
C THR A 260 1.32 1.80 14.32
N LYS A 261 1.87 2.97 13.97
CA LYS A 261 1.85 4.23 14.73
C LYS A 261 0.97 5.26 13.99
N ASN A 262 0.66 6.35 14.64
CA ASN A 262 -0.05 7.53 14.08
C ASN A 262 -1.45 7.25 13.50
N THR A 263 -2.11 6.21 13.96
CA THR A 263 -3.50 5.95 13.59
C THR A 263 -4.43 6.32 14.74
N ILE A 264 -5.52 7.07 14.46
CA ILE A 264 -6.51 7.49 15.46
C ILE A 264 -7.18 6.28 16.13
N VAL A 265 -7.29 5.18 15.38
CA VAL A 265 -7.86 3.91 15.85
C VAL A 265 -6.87 2.77 15.57
N PRO A 266 -6.76 1.76 16.47
CA PRO A 266 -5.88 0.63 16.23
C PRO A 266 -6.37 -0.20 15.03
N ARG A 267 -5.46 -0.96 14.44
CA ARG A 267 -5.81 -1.99 13.45
C ARG A 267 -6.53 -3.15 14.14
N VAL A 268 -7.63 -3.65 13.56
CA VAL A 268 -8.37 -4.81 14.08
C VAL A 268 -8.60 -5.81 12.95
N TYR A 269 -8.10 -7.03 13.08
CA TYR A 269 -8.01 -8.06 12.03
C TYR A 269 -7.35 -7.56 10.74
N ASN A 270 -6.47 -6.61 10.85
CA ASN A 270 -5.83 -5.90 9.77
C ASN A 270 -4.33 -5.70 10.07
N PRO A 271 -3.57 -6.78 10.18
CA PRO A 271 -2.14 -6.69 10.49
C PRO A 271 -1.39 -5.92 9.39
N PRO A 272 -0.27 -5.26 9.74
CA PRO A 272 0.62 -4.66 8.76
C PRO A 272 1.17 -5.72 7.81
N GLU A 273 1.39 -5.34 6.54
CA GLU A 273 1.82 -6.32 5.53
C GLU A 273 2.94 -5.81 4.63
N LEU A 274 3.89 -6.71 4.38
CA LEU A 274 4.76 -6.64 3.20
C LEU A 274 4.05 -7.34 2.05
N VAL A 275 3.98 -6.71 0.89
CA VAL A 275 3.43 -7.32 -0.32
C VAL A 275 4.56 -7.79 -1.22
N VAL A 276 4.49 -9.05 -1.68
CA VAL A 276 5.40 -9.61 -2.68
C VAL A 276 4.59 -10.03 -3.90
N ILE A 277 5.05 -9.57 -5.06
CA ILE A 277 4.40 -9.84 -6.34
C ILE A 277 5.33 -10.71 -7.19
N LYS A 278 4.79 -11.78 -7.73
CA LYS A 278 5.47 -12.63 -8.70
C LYS A 278 4.79 -12.53 -10.05
N ILE A 279 5.54 -12.16 -11.07
CA ILE A 279 5.10 -12.12 -12.45
C ILE A 279 5.73 -13.31 -13.15
N GLU A 280 4.94 -14.20 -13.70
CA GLU A 280 5.38 -15.48 -14.26
C GLU A 280 4.86 -15.66 -15.69
N SER A 281 5.57 -16.51 -16.45
CA SER A 281 5.09 -16.94 -17.75
C SER A 281 3.78 -17.74 -17.63
N ASP A 282 2.87 -17.53 -18.56
CA ASP A 282 1.65 -18.34 -18.74
C ASP A 282 1.87 -19.59 -19.62
N ARG A 283 3.11 -19.82 -20.09
CA ARG A 283 3.53 -20.91 -20.98
C ARG A 283 4.11 -22.09 -20.22
#